data_c6a7f454c5776f70e7f1cb7d9d877906
#
_entry.id   c6a7f454c5776f70e7f1cb7d9d877906
#
_cell.length_a   1.000
_cell.length_b   1.000
_cell.length_c   1.000
_cell.angle_alpha   90.00
_cell.angle_beta   90.00
_cell.angle_gamma   90.00
#
_symmetry.space_group_name_H-M   'P 1'
#
loop_
_entity.id
_entity.type
_entity.pdbx_description
1 polymer ?
#
loop_
_entity_poly.entity_id
_entity_poly.type
_entity_poly.pdbx_seq_one_letter_code
_entity_poly.pdbx_strand_id
1 'polypeptide(L)'
;MASQLAPLALLLGGSLAGGSLLLLVAAPARALVTLKVKPVGPDLVLTGSGSAQTTSLTSAGSDSAYTNVLSDVQIYAGPAAFSDGNVSLWSGLSGPAAFGGNSAVFEYPDATPALSFGDLFGIVSSSNPADIRLVLPNSYVSGTSLSGRTTYTNLTLAQAGLTAGSTYTWTWGSGSAAETLELQIDATPVPAPLPIAGAAAAFHSLQRLRRRVRST
;
A
#
# COMPACT_ATOMS: atom_id res chain seq x y z
N MET A 1 -24.67 -2.50 -78.85
CA MET A 1 -26.05 -2.61 -78.31
C MET A 1 -25.96 -2.78 -76.83
N ALA A 2 -26.12 -1.71 -76.10
CA ALA A 2 -26.06 -1.67 -74.65
C ALA A 2 -27.35 -1.08 -74.14
N SER A 3 -28.11 -1.86 -73.42
CA SER A 3 -29.33 -1.45 -72.77
C SER A 3 -29.03 -0.94 -71.36
N GLN A 4 -29.32 0.31 -71.09
CA GLN A 4 -29.27 0.94 -69.80
C GLN A 4 -30.56 0.70 -69.05
N LEU A 5 -30.49 0.13 -67.86
CA LEU A 5 -31.58 0.12 -66.87
C LEU A 5 -31.15 0.93 -65.67
N ALA A 6 -31.81 2.03 -65.40
CA ALA A 6 -31.67 2.85 -64.21
C ALA A 6 -32.43 2.24 -63.04
N PRO A 7 -31.90 2.19 -61.82
CA PRO A 7 -32.67 1.86 -60.64
C PRO A 7 -33.22 3.12 -59.94
N LEU A 8 -34.46 2.99 -59.58
CA LEU A 8 -35.35 3.86 -58.84
C LEU A 8 -34.77 4.18 -57.45
N ALA A 9 -34.53 5.46 -57.15
CA ALA A 9 -34.10 5.92 -55.83
C ALA A 9 -35.33 6.01 -54.90
N LEU A 10 -35.36 5.18 -53.90
CA LEU A 10 -36.33 5.25 -52.81
C LEU A 10 -35.80 6.14 -51.69
N LEU A 11 -36.31 7.34 -51.56
CA LEU A 11 -36.02 8.27 -50.46
C LEU A 11 -36.79 7.79 -49.21
N LEU A 12 -36.11 7.15 -48.28
CA LEU A 12 -36.58 6.95 -46.92
C LEU A 12 -35.94 8.01 -46.03
N GLY A 13 -36.71 9.04 -45.69
CA GLY A 13 -36.37 10.04 -44.70
C GLY A 13 -36.41 9.43 -43.30
N GLY A 14 -35.24 9.04 -42.78
CA GLY A 14 -35.05 8.66 -41.38
C GLY A 14 -34.42 9.82 -40.61
N SER A 15 -35.22 10.47 -39.76
CA SER A 15 -34.74 11.44 -38.81
C SER A 15 -33.84 10.75 -37.76
N LEU A 16 -32.56 10.84 -37.93
CA LEU A 16 -31.59 10.43 -36.89
C LEU A 16 -31.57 11.50 -35.81
N ALA A 17 -32.31 11.27 -34.74
CA ALA A 17 -32.14 11.98 -33.47
C ALA A 17 -30.70 11.70 -33.02
N GLY A 18 -29.82 12.69 -33.17
CA GLY A 18 -28.42 12.62 -32.76
C GLY A 18 -28.29 12.52 -31.24
N GLY A 19 -28.32 11.29 -30.73
CA GLY A 19 -27.91 11.00 -29.38
C GLY A 19 -26.38 11.17 -29.30
N SER A 20 -25.91 12.30 -28.77
CA SER A 20 -24.51 12.49 -28.42
C SER A 20 -24.16 11.44 -27.38
N LEU A 21 -23.50 10.38 -27.79
CA LEU A 21 -22.87 9.42 -26.89
C LEU A 21 -21.70 10.13 -26.20
N LEU A 22 -21.96 10.70 -25.02
CA LEU A 22 -20.92 11.19 -24.13
C LEU A 22 -20.08 9.97 -23.73
N LEU A 23 -18.98 9.72 -24.45
CA LEU A 23 -17.92 8.85 -23.96
C LEU A 23 -17.36 9.52 -22.69
N LEU A 24 -17.81 9.06 -21.52
CA LEU A 24 -17.12 9.31 -20.28
C LEU A 24 -15.75 8.62 -20.42
N VAL A 25 -14.75 9.39 -20.82
CA VAL A 25 -13.35 8.98 -20.69
C VAL A 25 -13.10 8.99 -19.19
N ALA A 26 -13.16 7.80 -18.56
CA ALA A 26 -12.72 7.65 -17.19
C ALA A 26 -11.29 8.17 -17.11
N ALA A 27 -11.07 9.23 -16.31
CA ALA A 27 -9.72 9.67 -16.02
C ALA A 27 -8.94 8.46 -15.47
N PRO A 28 -7.71 8.21 -15.93
CA PRO A 28 -6.91 7.12 -15.39
C PRO A 28 -6.85 7.29 -13.87
N ALA A 29 -7.28 6.27 -13.15
CA ALA A 29 -7.14 6.25 -11.70
C ALA A 29 -5.64 6.37 -11.41
N ARG A 30 -5.26 7.41 -10.67
CA ARG A 30 -3.86 7.57 -10.24
C ARG A 30 -3.52 6.38 -9.38
N ALA A 31 -2.46 5.69 -9.71
CA ALA A 31 -1.99 4.63 -8.85
C ALA A 31 -1.44 5.26 -7.57
N LEU A 32 -1.89 4.73 -6.45
CA LEU A 32 -1.47 5.13 -5.12
C LEU A 32 -0.95 3.88 -4.41
N VAL A 33 0.30 3.92 -4.01
CA VAL A 33 0.87 2.95 -3.07
C VAL A 33 0.82 3.57 -1.68
N THR A 34 0.20 2.87 -0.74
CA THR A 34 0.12 3.33 0.66
C THR A 34 0.84 2.33 1.55
N LEU A 35 1.80 2.81 2.33
CA LEU A 35 2.40 2.13 3.45
C LEU A 35 1.85 2.74 4.74
N LYS A 36 1.39 1.91 5.67
CA LYS A 36 0.80 2.38 6.91
C LYS A 36 1.43 1.68 8.10
N VAL A 37 1.97 2.45 9.01
CA VAL A 37 2.54 1.98 10.28
C VAL A 37 1.57 2.30 11.40
N LYS A 38 1.19 1.28 12.17
CA LYS A 38 0.17 1.41 13.20
C LYS A 38 0.56 0.67 14.48
N PRO A 39 0.58 1.33 15.65
CA PRO A 39 0.67 0.64 16.92
C PRO A 39 -0.60 -0.17 17.20
N VAL A 40 -0.46 -1.45 17.57
CA VAL A 40 -1.57 -2.35 17.92
C VAL A 40 -1.23 -3.08 19.21
N GLY A 41 -1.71 -2.59 20.34
CA GLY A 41 -1.27 -3.07 21.65
C GLY A 41 0.23 -2.82 21.83
N PRO A 42 1.03 -3.86 22.18
CA PRO A 42 2.48 -3.73 22.32
C PRO A 42 3.22 -3.80 20.98
N ASP A 43 2.53 -4.11 19.89
CA ASP A 43 3.12 -4.44 18.61
C ASP A 43 3.07 -3.27 17.63
N LEU A 44 3.95 -3.28 16.65
CA LEU A 44 3.93 -2.38 15.51
C LEU A 44 3.52 -3.16 14.25
N VAL A 45 2.46 -2.72 13.60
CA VAL A 45 1.95 -3.34 12.38
C VAL A 45 2.23 -2.42 11.20
N LEU A 46 2.99 -2.92 10.24
CA LEU A 46 3.20 -2.30 8.94
C LEU A 46 2.32 -3.00 7.91
N THR A 47 1.52 -2.22 7.19
CA THR A 47 0.71 -2.69 6.06
C THR A 47 1.04 -1.90 4.83
N GLY A 48 0.98 -2.56 3.69
CA GLY A 48 1.13 -1.91 2.40
C GLY A 48 0.01 -2.35 1.46
N SER A 49 -0.47 -1.44 0.62
CA SER A 49 -1.47 -1.73 -0.42
C SER A 49 -1.40 -0.71 -1.54
N GLY A 50 -1.93 -1.07 -2.71
CA GLY A 50 -2.04 -0.18 -3.84
C GLY A 50 -1.59 -0.81 -5.15
N SER A 51 -1.14 0.02 -6.08
CA SER A 51 -0.51 -0.39 -7.34
C SER A 51 0.47 0.69 -7.78
N ALA A 52 1.49 0.34 -8.57
CA ALA A 52 2.47 1.26 -9.09
C ALA A 52 2.59 1.13 -10.61
N GLN A 53 2.54 2.24 -11.35
CA GLN A 53 2.93 2.28 -12.75
C GLN A 53 4.42 2.53 -12.85
N THR A 54 5.14 1.61 -13.50
CA THR A 54 6.61 1.70 -13.60
C THR A 54 7.08 2.36 -14.90
N THR A 55 6.17 2.74 -15.79
CA THR A 55 6.50 3.26 -17.14
C THR A 55 7.31 4.55 -17.15
N SER A 56 7.18 5.38 -16.11
CA SER A 56 7.94 6.63 -15.94
C SER A 56 9.14 6.47 -15.00
N LEU A 57 9.40 5.28 -14.51
CA LEU A 57 10.55 4.95 -13.68
C LEU A 57 11.66 4.31 -14.51
N THR A 58 12.89 4.43 -14.01
CA THR A 58 14.06 3.77 -14.61
C THR A 58 14.44 2.57 -13.73
N SER A 59 14.60 1.40 -14.36
CA SER A 59 15.11 0.23 -13.64
C SER A 59 16.52 0.49 -13.11
N ALA A 60 16.71 0.27 -11.83
CA ALA A 60 17.99 0.42 -11.13
C ALA A 60 18.59 -0.94 -10.72
N GLY A 61 18.09 -2.02 -11.30
CA GLY A 61 18.57 -3.38 -11.05
C GLY A 61 17.67 -4.17 -10.11
N SER A 62 18.20 -5.26 -9.58
CA SER A 62 17.56 -6.13 -8.60
C SER A 62 18.43 -6.21 -7.34
N ASP A 63 17.79 -6.52 -6.22
CA ASP A 63 18.44 -6.67 -4.92
C ASP A 63 17.75 -7.77 -4.12
N SER A 64 18.32 -8.08 -2.99
CA SER A 64 17.79 -9.02 -2.01
C SER A 64 17.25 -8.24 -0.82
N ALA A 65 15.99 -8.40 -0.53
CA ALA A 65 15.34 -7.67 0.55
C ALA A 65 14.42 -8.59 1.39
N TYR A 66 14.13 -8.13 2.59
CA TYR A 66 13.13 -8.67 3.50
C TYR A 66 12.38 -7.50 4.14
N THR A 67 11.24 -7.77 4.77
CA THR A 67 10.51 -6.71 5.47
C THR A 67 11.40 -6.03 6.50
N ASN A 68 11.42 -4.72 6.49
CA ASN A 68 12.29 -3.91 7.33
C ASN A 68 11.65 -2.55 7.63
N VAL A 69 12.04 -1.95 8.76
CA VAL A 69 11.76 -0.56 9.10
C VAL A 69 13.05 0.05 9.63
N LEU A 70 13.75 0.77 8.78
CA LEU A 70 14.88 1.63 9.14
C LEU A 70 14.46 3.07 8.91
N SER A 71 14.18 3.81 9.97
CA SER A 71 13.54 5.12 9.92
C SER A 71 14.23 6.18 9.06
N ASP A 72 15.50 6.01 8.78
CA ASP A 72 16.20 6.99 7.94
C ASP A 72 16.09 6.69 6.45
N VAL A 73 16.11 5.42 6.06
CA VAL A 73 16.45 5.08 4.68
C VAL A 73 15.58 4.02 4.04
N GLN A 74 14.89 3.16 4.79
CA GLN A 74 14.09 2.09 4.17
C GLN A 74 12.90 1.65 5.00
N ILE A 75 11.82 1.31 4.31
CA ILE A 75 10.64 0.68 4.88
C ILE A 75 9.99 -0.23 3.84
N TYR A 76 9.84 -1.50 4.16
CA TYR A 76 9.23 -2.50 3.29
C TYR A 76 8.13 -3.26 4.04
N ALA A 77 6.93 -3.31 3.46
CA ALA A 77 5.87 -4.22 3.88
C ALA A 77 6.03 -5.56 3.16
N GLY A 78 5.64 -6.66 3.79
CA GLY A 78 5.62 -7.98 3.17
C GLY A 78 6.39 -9.04 3.92
N PRO A 79 6.78 -10.14 3.25
CA PRO A 79 7.39 -11.29 3.90
C PRO A 79 8.75 -10.96 4.54
N ALA A 80 9.02 -11.61 5.68
CA ALA A 80 10.30 -11.54 6.40
C ALA A 80 11.37 -12.46 5.82
N ALA A 81 11.00 -13.36 4.92
CA ALA A 81 11.95 -14.30 4.34
C ALA A 81 12.91 -13.57 3.37
N PHE A 82 14.18 -13.64 3.69
CA PHE A 82 15.24 -13.21 2.77
C PHE A 82 15.32 -14.17 1.59
N SER A 83 15.41 -13.64 0.38
CA SER A 83 15.56 -14.42 -0.85
C SER A 83 16.39 -13.62 -1.82
N ASP A 84 17.40 -14.22 -2.41
CA ASP A 84 18.29 -13.57 -3.36
C ASP A 84 17.52 -13.06 -4.59
N GLY A 85 17.74 -11.79 -4.94
CA GLY A 85 17.15 -11.17 -6.13
C GLY A 85 15.61 -11.11 -6.11
N ASN A 86 15.00 -11.07 -4.94
CA ASN A 86 13.54 -11.10 -4.79
C ASN A 86 12.84 -9.78 -5.10
N VAL A 87 13.59 -8.68 -5.22
CA VAL A 87 13.04 -7.35 -5.51
C VAL A 87 13.72 -6.69 -6.71
N SER A 88 12.96 -5.83 -7.38
CA SER A 88 13.44 -4.89 -8.40
C SER A 88 13.47 -3.49 -7.82
N LEU A 89 14.52 -2.75 -8.13
CA LEU A 89 14.74 -1.37 -7.72
C LEU A 89 14.39 -0.43 -8.88
N TRP A 90 13.67 0.65 -8.57
CA TRP A 90 13.22 1.62 -9.55
C TRP A 90 13.58 3.03 -9.11
N SER A 91 14.31 3.79 -9.92
CA SER A 91 14.69 5.18 -9.68
C SER A 91 13.81 6.16 -10.45
N GLY A 92 13.91 7.45 -10.13
CA GLY A 92 13.13 8.51 -10.75
C GLY A 92 12.03 9.05 -9.85
N LEU A 93 12.08 8.76 -8.55
CA LEU A 93 11.17 9.31 -7.55
C LEU A 93 11.68 10.66 -7.03
N SER A 94 10.74 11.50 -6.64
CA SER A 94 10.98 12.74 -5.90
C SER A 94 10.27 12.68 -4.56
N GLY A 95 10.95 13.04 -3.47
CA GLY A 95 10.39 13.00 -2.12
C GLY A 95 11.47 13.15 -1.06
N PRO A 96 11.13 12.94 0.22
CA PRO A 96 12.09 12.99 1.31
C PRO A 96 13.13 11.88 1.19
N ALA A 97 14.41 12.21 1.41
CA ALA A 97 15.50 11.25 1.44
C ALA A 97 15.54 10.43 2.74
N ALA A 98 14.90 10.93 3.79
CA ALA A 98 14.76 10.27 5.07
C ALA A 98 13.36 10.48 5.64
N PHE A 99 12.90 9.58 6.49
CA PHE A 99 11.62 9.68 7.20
C PHE A 99 11.80 9.23 8.65
N GLY A 100 11.15 9.94 9.58
CA GLY A 100 11.37 9.74 11.02
C GLY A 100 12.50 10.63 11.56
N GLY A 101 12.79 10.47 12.83
CA GLY A 101 13.79 11.26 13.53
C GLY A 101 14.75 10.39 14.30
N ASN A 102 15.94 10.22 13.82
CA ASN A 102 17.04 9.48 14.42
C ASN A 102 17.12 7.98 14.10
N SER A 103 18.25 7.57 13.62
CA SER A 103 18.63 6.22 13.21
C SER A 103 18.62 5.20 14.37
N ALA A 104 17.43 4.79 14.77
CA ALA A 104 17.31 3.51 15.44
C ALA A 104 17.38 2.44 14.35
N VAL A 105 18.53 1.85 14.19
CA VAL A 105 18.73 0.73 13.26
C VAL A 105 18.04 -0.48 13.85
N PHE A 106 16.84 -0.79 13.36
CA PHE A 106 16.22 -2.09 13.58
C PHE A 106 16.47 -2.98 12.38
N GLU A 107 17.70 -3.48 12.30
CA GLU A 107 18.03 -4.56 11.38
C GLU A 107 17.46 -5.89 11.90
N TYR A 108 16.96 -6.73 10.98
CA TYR A 108 16.84 -8.15 11.27
C TYR A 108 18.24 -8.66 11.70
N PRO A 109 18.43 -9.34 12.88
CA PRO A 109 17.44 -10.11 13.60
C PRO A 109 16.83 -9.45 14.86
N ASP A 110 17.14 -8.19 15.18
CA ASP A 110 16.75 -7.58 16.46
C ASP A 110 15.24 -7.34 16.60
N ALA A 111 14.53 -7.15 15.49
CA ALA A 111 13.08 -7.13 15.45
C ALA A 111 12.59 -8.28 14.58
N THR A 112 12.43 -9.47 15.15
CA THR A 112 11.89 -10.62 14.43
C THR A 112 10.39 -10.39 14.14
N PRO A 113 9.96 -10.34 12.86
CA PRO A 113 8.53 -10.24 12.55
C PRO A 113 7.80 -11.49 13.03
N ALA A 114 6.78 -11.32 13.87
CA ALA A 114 5.97 -12.43 14.36
C ALA A 114 5.05 -12.97 13.28
N LEU A 115 4.63 -12.11 12.36
CA LEU A 115 3.75 -12.45 11.26
C LEU A 115 4.05 -11.56 10.07
N SER A 116 4.32 -12.15 8.91
CA SER A 116 4.57 -11.41 7.67
C SER A 116 4.07 -12.20 6.47
N PHE A 117 3.42 -11.51 5.52
CA PHE A 117 2.87 -12.13 4.32
C PHE A 117 2.58 -11.11 3.21
N GLY A 118 2.28 -11.61 2.02
CA GLY A 118 1.93 -10.82 0.84
C GLY A 118 3.14 -10.45 -0.01
N ASP A 119 3.06 -9.31 -0.70
CA ASP A 119 4.11 -8.79 -1.57
C ASP A 119 5.14 -8.00 -0.77
N LEU A 120 6.42 -8.12 -1.13
CA LEU A 120 7.47 -7.31 -0.55
C LEU A 120 7.67 -6.05 -1.39
N PHE A 121 7.33 -4.89 -0.83
CA PHE A 121 7.47 -3.60 -1.51
C PHE A 121 7.60 -2.44 -0.53
N GLY A 122 8.14 -1.33 -1.01
CA GLY A 122 8.31 -0.14 -0.20
C GLY A 122 9.27 0.87 -0.81
N ILE A 123 9.98 1.58 0.04
CA ILE A 123 10.93 2.64 -0.33
C ILE A 123 12.29 2.40 0.30
N VAL A 124 13.35 2.71 -0.44
CA VAL A 124 14.71 2.79 0.06
C VAL A 124 15.38 4.07 -0.43
N SER A 125 16.24 4.62 0.42
CA SER A 125 17.09 5.77 0.11
C SER A 125 18.46 5.55 0.75
N SER A 126 19.50 6.17 0.21
CA SER A 126 20.84 6.20 0.81
C SER A 126 21.08 7.50 1.62
N SER A 127 20.02 8.13 2.14
CA SER A 127 20.06 9.49 2.72
C SER A 127 20.44 10.58 1.70
N ASN A 128 20.46 10.23 0.43
CA ASN A 128 20.66 11.16 -0.69
C ASN A 128 19.35 11.27 -1.51
N PRO A 129 18.78 12.48 -1.69
CA PRO A 129 17.56 12.68 -2.47
C PRO A 129 17.65 12.16 -3.92
N ALA A 130 18.84 12.07 -4.48
CA ALA A 130 19.06 11.55 -5.84
C ALA A 130 19.02 10.00 -5.89
N ASP A 131 19.03 9.31 -4.75
CA ASP A 131 19.11 7.85 -4.67
C ASP A 131 17.89 7.22 -4.00
N ILE A 132 16.75 7.87 -4.13
CA ILE A 132 15.45 7.33 -3.66
C ILE A 132 14.97 6.29 -4.68
N ARG A 133 14.62 5.10 -4.21
CA ARG A 133 14.16 3.99 -5.05
C ARG A 133 12.88 3.37 -4.53
N LEU A 134 11.96 3.13 -5.45
CA LEU A 134 10.82 2.26 -5.20
C LEU A 134 11.29 0.80 -5.27
N VAL A 135 10.90 0.01 -4.29
CA VAL A 135 11.17 -1.42 -4.20
C VAL A 135 9.88 -2.15 -4.52
N LEU A 136 9.94 -3.07 -5.47
CA LEU A 136 8.81 -3.90 -5.91
C LEU A 136 9.24 -5.37 -6.00
N PRO A 137 8.32 -6.34 -5.93
CA PRO A 137 8.64 -7.74 -6.20
C PRO A 137 9.31 -7.89 -7.58
N ASN A 138 10.30 -8.76 -7.71
CA ASN A 138 11.02 -8.93 -8.99
C ASN A 138 10.12 -9.36 -10.15
N SER A 139 9.01 -10.03 -9.87
CA SER A 139 7.99 -10.44 -10.84
C SER A 139 6.85 -9.41 -11.01
N TYR A 140 6.99 -8.20 -10.46
CA TYR A 140 5.92 -7.21 -10.49
C TYR A 140 5.58 -6.76 -11.91
N VAL A 141 4.31 -6.83 -12.26
CA VAL A 141 3.77 -6.30 -13.50
C VAL A 141 3.16 -4.91 -13.21
N SER A 142 3.60 -3.92 -13.99
CA SER A 142 3.16 -2.52 -13.85
C SER A 142 1.63 -2.40 -13.74
N GLY A 143 1.14 -1.72 -12.72
CA GLY A 143 -0.28 -1.50 -12.46
C GLY A 143 -1.03 -2.64 -11.77
N THR A 144 -0.38 -3.77 -11.48
CA THR A 144 -1.03 -4.82 -10.69
C THR A 144 -1.13 -4.43 -9.22
N SER A 145 -2.09 -5.05 -8.51
CA SER A 145 -2.30 -4.79 -7.09
C SER A 145 -1.16 -5.33 -6.25
N LEU A 146 -0.76 -4.56 -5.25
CA LEU A 146 0.19 -4.91 -4.20
C LEU A 146 -0.52 -5.03 -2.87
N SER A 147 -0.15 -6.01 -2.06
CA SER A 147 -0.65 -6.15 -0.69
C SER A 147 0.39 -6.85 0.17
N GLY A 148 0.83 -6.20 1.25
CA GLY A 148 1.82 -6.74 2.17
C GLY A 148 1.51 -6.37 3.61
N ARG A 149 1.90 -7.24 4.54
CA ARG A 149 1.74 -6.98 5.97
C ARG A 149 2.89 -7.59 6.77
N THR A 150 3.31 -6.85 7.79
CA THR A 150 4.30 -7.29 8.78
C THR A 150 3.87 -6.86 10.16
N THR A 151 4.05 -7.72 11.15
CA THR A 151 3.83 -7.40 12.57
C THR A 151 5.13 -7.62 13.33
N TYR A 152 5.64 -6.58 13.94
CA TYR A 152 6.78 -6.60 14.84
C TYR A 152 6.27 -6.62 16.28
N THR A 153 6.60 -7.68 17.03
CA THR A 153 6.17 -7.83 18.42
C THR A 153 7.01 -6.96 19.36
N ASN A 154 6.35 -6.36 20.33
CA ASN A 154 6.98 -5.53 21.36
C ASN A 154 7.84 -4.38 20.80
N LEU A 155 7.49 -3.86 19.63
CA LEU A 155 8.16 -2.73 19.00
C LEU A 155 7.27 -1.49 19.05
N THR A 156 7.78 -0.40 19.57
CA THR A 156 7.11 0.91 19.60
C THR A 156 7.57 1.80 18.44
N LEU A 157 6.76 2.82 18.09
CA LEU A 157 7.16 3.83 17.10
C LEU A 157 8.48 4.52 17.47
N ALA A 158 8.68 4.83 18.76
CA ALA A 158 9.90 5.49 19.23
C ALA A 158 11.14 4.58 19.06
N GLN A 159 11.02 3.29 19.35
CA GLN A 159 12.10 2.33 19.11
C GLN A 159 12.38 2.16 17.62
N ALA A 160 11.36 2.19 16.78
CA ALA A 160 11.51 2.17 15.32
C ALA A 160 11.99 3.51 14.74
N GLY A 161 12.25 4.54 15.57
CA GLY A 161 12.66 5.87 15.12
C GLY A 161 11.59 6.64 14.34
N LEU A 162 10.32 6.22 14.41
CA LEU A 162 9.23 6.78 13.64
C LEU A 162 8.48 7.86 14.44
N THR A 163 8.15 8.96 13.78
CA THR A 163 7.38 10.06 14.40
C THR A 163 5.88 9.83 14.21
N ALA A 164 5.17 9.69 15.33
CA ALA A 164 3.74 9.48 15.34
C ALA A 164 2.96 10.62 14.66
N GLY A 165 1.97 10.29 13.85
CA GLY A 165 1.13 11.24 13.11
C GLY A 165 1.78 11.84 11.88
N SER A 166 2.97 11.39 11.48
CA SER A 166 3.65 11.88 10.28
C SER A 166 3.15 11.19 9.02
N THR A 167 3.23 11.93 7.91
CA THR A 167 3.00 11.42 6.56
C THR A 167 4.16 11.86 5.66
N TYR A 168 4.68 10.92 4.88
CA TYR A 168 5.74 11.15 3.91
C TYR A 168 5.26 10.75 2.54
N THR A 169 5.60 11.54 1.52
CA THR A 169 5.08 11.35 0.17
C THR A 169 6.21 11.36 -0.85
N TRP A 170 6.25 10.35 -1.68
CA TRP A 170 7.11 10.27 -2.87
C TRP A 170 6.25 10.26 -4.12
N THR A 171 6.74 10.90 -5.16
CA THR A 171 6.02 11.02 -6.43
C THR A 171 6.93 10.67 -7.60
N TRP A 172 6.34 10.18 -8.68
CA TRP A 172 7.02 9.97 -9.96
C TRP A 172 6.05 10.17 -11.12
N GLY A 173 6.58 10.28 -12.34
CA GLY A 173 5.76 10.64 -13.49
C GLY A 173 5.34 12.11 -13.49
N SER A 174 4.46 12.50 -14.39
CA SER A 174 4.01 13.90 -14.53
C SER A 174 2.58 13.99 -15.10
N GLY A 175 1.90 15.09 -14.84
CA GLY A 175 0.56 15.38 -15.37
C GLY A 175 -0.46 14.33 -14.95
N SER A 176 -1.18 13.76 -15.91
CA SER A 176 -2.18 12.70 -15.66
C SER A 176 -1.57 11.34 -15.28
N ALA A 177 -0.28 11.15 -15.55
CA ALA A 177 0.48 9.95 -15.20
C ALA A 177 1.30 10.13 -13.91
N ALA A 178 1.02 11.16 -13.11
CA ALA A 178 1.65 11.34 -11.81
C ALA A 178 1.16 10.29 -10.81
N GLU A 179 2.10 9.61 -10.19
CA GLU A 179 1.92 8.51 -9.26
C GLU A 179 2.44 8.89 -7.88
N THR A 180 1.97 8.21 -6.86
CA THR A 180 2.33 8.55 -5.48
C THR A 180 2.54 7.29 -4.63
N LEU A 181 3.58 7.31 -3.80
CA LEU A 181 3.70 6.44 -2.63
C LEU A 181 3.58 7.30 -1.38
N GLU A 182 2.71 6.88 -0.46
CA GLU A 182 2.47 7.56 0.80
C GLU A 182 2.78 6.63 1.97
N LEU A 183 3.63 7.10 2.90
CA LEU A 183 3.87 6.46 4.18
C LEU A 183 3.13 7.23 5.26
N GLN A 184 2.16 6.59 5.89
CA GLN A 184 1.37 7.12 7.00
C GLN A 184 1.80 6.46 8.31
N ILE A 185 2.10 7.25 9.33
CA ILE A 185 2.46 6.78 10.66
C ILE A 185 1.37 7.18 11.63
N ASP A 186 0.53 6.23 12.02
CA ASP A 186 -0.59 6.48 12.93
C ASP A 186 -0.09 6.84 14.34
N ALA A 187 -0.70 7.85 14.94
CA ALA A 187 -0.38 8.29 16.30
C ALA A 187 -1.13 7.48 17.39
N THR A 188 -2.26 6.90 17.04
CA THR A 188 -3.18 6.33 18.03
C THR A 188 -2.96 4.83 18.16
N PRO A 189 -2.60 4.33 19.34
CA PRO A 189 -2.60 2.89 19.59
C PRO A 189 -4.02 2.35 19.38
N VAL A 190 -4.15 1.29 18.58
CA VAL A 190 -5.39 0.53 18.50
C VAL A 190 -5.39 -0.46 19.66
N PRO A 191 -6.40 -0.45 20.53
CA PRO A 191 -6.51 -1.45 21.58
C PRO A 191 -6.41 -2.85 20.98
N ALA A 192 -5.62 -3.71 21.61
CA ALA A 192 -5.56 -5.12 21.20
C ALA A 192 -6.97 -5.71 21.29
N PRO A 193 -7.35 -6.61 20.37
CA PRO A 193 -8.63 -7.31 20.47
C PRO A 193 -8.71 -8.01 21.81
N LEU A 194 -9.79 -7.74 22.55
CA LEU A 194 -10.02 -8.37 23.84
C LEU A 194 -10.02 -9.90 23.67
N PRO A 195 -9.30 -10.65 24.51
CA PRO A 195 -9.34 -12.11 24.45
C PRO A 195 -10.80 -12.57 24.57
N ILE A 196 -11.24 -13.45 23.67
CA ILE A 196 -12.61 -14.00 23.65
C ILE A 196 -12.99 -14.62 25.02
N ALA A 197 -12.01 -15.12 25.78
CA ALA A 197 -12.17 -15.61 27.14
C ALA A 197 -12.67 -14.52 28.13
N GLY A 198 -12.24 -13.26 27.98
CA GLY A 198 -12.74 -12.15 28.79
C GLY A 198 -14.19 -11.79 28.49
N ALA A 199 -14.60 -11.86 27.23
CA ALA A 199 -16.00 -11.64 26.85
C ALA A 199 -16.93 -12.73 27.41
N ALA A 200 -16.50 -14.01 27.39
CA ALA A 200 -17.26 -15.12 27.97
C ALA A 200 -17.42 -15.00 29.50
N ALA A 201 -16.36 -14.57 30.21
CA ALA A 201 -16.40 -14.35 31.65
C ALA A 201 -17.34 -13.19 32.04
N ALA A 202 -17.35 -12.10 31.28
CA ALA A 202 -18.27 -10.97 31.47
C ALA A 202 -19.74 -11.38 31.23
N PHE A 203 -20.01 -12.20 30.20
CA PHE A 203 -21.34 -12.71 29.93
C PHE A 203 -21.83 -13.66 31.04
N HIS A 204 -20.98 -14.49 31.59
CA HIS A 204 -21.33 -15.38 32.69
C HIS A 204 -21.65 -14.64 33.98
N SER A 205 -20.94 -13.57 34.31
CA SER A 205 -21.21 -12.74 35.47
C SER A 205 -22.52 -11.98 35.33
N LEU A 206 -22.85 -11.45 34.16
CA LEU A 206 -24.14 -10.80 33.87
C LEU A 206 -25.34 -11.77 33.96
N GLN A 207 -25.19 -13.02 33.55
CA GLN A 207 -26.23 -14.02 33.68
C GLN A 207 -26.48 -14.42 35.14
N ARG A 208 -25.44 -14.48 35.99
CA ARG A 208 -25.59 -14.74 37.44
C ARG A 208 -26.32 -13.59 38.14
N LEU A 209 -26.04 -12.33 37.79
CA LEU A 209 -26.74 -11.17 38.34
C LEU A 209 -28.23 -11.15 37.96
N ARG A 210 -28.58 -11.45 36.71
CA ARG A 210 -29.98 -11.54 36.27
C ARG A 210 -30.79 -12.62 36.97
N ARG A 211 -30.18 -13.76 37.37
CA ARG A 211 -30.86 -14.81 38.13
C ARG A 211 -31.15 -14.40 39.55
N ARG A 212 -30.27 -13.61 40.20
CA ARG A 212 -30.49 -13.12 41.58
C ARG A 212 -31.64 -12.10 41.69
N VAL A 213 -31.81 -11.25 40.66
CA VAL A 213 -32.88 -10.23 40.66
C VAL A 213 -34.26 -10.84 40.38
N ARG A 214 -34.34 -12.03 39.81
CA ARG A 214 -35.63 -12.73 39.58
C ARG A 214 -36.11 -13.64 40.71
N SER A 215 -35.31 -13.81 41.77
CA SER A 215 -35.64 -14.66 42.92
C SER A 215 -35.98 -13.84 44.19
N THR A 216 -36.15 -12.54 44.08
CA THR A 216 -36.76 -11.62 45.05
C THR A 216 -38.10 -11.15 44.52
#